data_202eb0e88bf9cefe5e5331ebd0e71f61
#
_entry.id   202eb0e88bf9cefe5e5331ebd0e71f61
#
_cell.length_a   1.000
_cell.length_b   1.000
_cell.length_c   1.000
_cell.angle_alpha   90.00
_cell.angle_beta   90.00
_cell.angle_gamma   90.00
#
_symmetry.space_group_name_H-M   'P 1'
#
loop_
_entity.id
_entity.type
_entity.pdbx_description
1 polymer ?
#
loop_
_entity_poly.entity_id
_entity_poly.type
_entity_poly.pdbx_seq_one_letter_code
_entity_poly.pdbx_strand_id
1 'polypeptide(L)'
;MGKELTEHWRSSAAAMLVLGGALCSPLSWAQADPAAAQKNLEQLGAQLRERVLPKPVVYVDTLGLEANTPVAHLVAVQVKSAVLSRTIDRYWQGRIGRAVSVDELRAFHGWFYERAAQEGFMAYAKTEVVKVNGGEQLNIQVMQPKINSVRVLAPGNAQANPYLERVQNRMGQVFKAGQSLDTLALDQVLDSASYDLPIELEATLRAVGPELLDLVITLTPAIAMPGQTSSGVVQVNNHGLRQYGQTQLLAALTVGMPAVKSQLSLLAQASDGVAYARADYEGLLPAWGSRWSVFGTHSRSQSVLEGVAATEGDATELGLGLSRILGGNRDLVFKGHLELASRESESRLQATGAQLTSIEDRQLRWRLVVDNERLSPHPVRAELGLVWGQYPQPVSAAVPQGAYSRASFAVKTQTPLNASGSLKLTGRLRGQWASRNLDSYNQITLGGINGVRAYTSADGSGDHGALASLELTQTLSPVMSITAFYDGGQVQAQAEPLNASAINRYALQGAGLQLQGRYFQLHYTLTWAKALGDYEAWVPSNIESHAGNSRVNLSVSYLF
;
A
#
# COMPACT_ATOMS: atom_id res chain seq x y z
N MET A 1 -19.15 10.29 25.79
CA MET A 1 -19.18 11.25 24.65
C MET A 1 -17.82 11.83 24.27
N GLY A 2 -16.80 11.82 25.10
CA GLY A 2 -15.48 12.41 24.77
C GLY A 2 -14.42 11.43 24.23
N LYS A 3 -14.61 10.12 24.34
CA LYS A 3 -13.63 9.10 23.89
C LYS A 3 -13.88 8.61 22.44
N GLU A 4 -15.11 8.60 21.98
CA GLU A 4 -15.44 8.17 20.61
C GLU A 4 -14.98 9.17 19.53
N LEU A 5 -14.95 10.47 19.83
CA LEU A 5 -14.45 11.49 18.90
C LEU A 5 -12.94 11.40 18.66
N THR A 6 -12.16 10.91 19.61
CA THR A 6 -10.70 10.79 19.46
C THR A 6 -10.26 9.58 18.64
N GLU A 7 -11.05 8.50 18.59
CA GLU A 7 -10.73 7.33 17.78
C GLU A 7 -11.13 7.50 16.30
N HIS A 8 -12.25 8.21 16.03
CA HIS A 8 -12.59 8.57 14.65
C HIS A 8 -11.56 9.52 14.00
N TRP A 9 -10.97 10.41 14.78
CA TRP A 9 -9.87 11.27 14.29
C TRP A 9 -8.59 10.47 14.01
N ARG A 10 -8.33 9.39 14.73
CA ARG A 10 -7.16 8.53 14.49
C ARG A 10 -7.29 7.68 13.23
N SER A 11 -8.47 7.17 12.91
CA SER A 11 -8.70 6.39 11.68
C SER A 11 -8.67 7.28 10.43
N SER A 12 -9.21 8.50 10.51
CA SER A 12 -9.18 9.48 9.42
C SER A 12 -7.77 10.05 9.19
N ALA A 13 -7.01 10.28 10.27
CA ALA A 13 -5.62 10.70 10.18
C ALA A 13 -4.73 9.58 9.63
N ALA A 14 -5.04 8.30 9.89
CA ALA A 14 -4.31 7.17 9.32
C ALA A 14 -4.58 6.98 7.83
N ALA A 15 -5.82 7.18 7.37
CA ALA A 15 -6.16 7.16 5.94
C ALA A 15 -5.54 8.35 5.19
N MET A 16 -5.51 9.54 5.80
CA MET A 16 -4.79 10.70 5.26
C MET A 16 -3.26 10.54 5.33
N LEU A 17 -2.72 9.87 6.37
CA LEU A 17 -1.29 9.58 6.48
C LEU A 17 -0.82 8.56 5.43
N VAL A 18 -1.66 7.61 5.05
CA VAL A 18 -1.34 6.65 3.97
C VAL A 18 -1.42 7.33 2.61
N LEU A 19 -2.40 8.21 2.38
CA LEU A 19 -2.44 9.06 1.19
C LEU A 19 -1.28 10.07 1.18
N GLY A 20 -1.02 10.75 2.30
CA GLY A 20 0.11 11.67 2.44
C GLY A 20 1.46 10.99 2.31
N GLY A 21 1.65 9.78 2.87
CA GLY A 21 2.88 8.99 2.72
C GLY A 21 3.09 8.47 1.30
N ALA A 22 2.03 8.07 0.61
CA ALA A 22 2.10 7.66 -0.80
C ALA A 22 2.34 8.85 -1.74
N LEU A 23 1.82 10.03 -1.41
CA LEU A 23 1.99 11.25 -2.19
C LEU A 23 3.30 11.99 -1.88
N CYS A 24 3.86 11.81 -0.68
CA CYS A 24 5.18 12.33 -0.31
C CYS A 24 6.34 11.42 -0.76
N SER A 25 6.07 10.26 -1.38
CA SER A 25 7.09 9.51 -2.12
C SER A 25 7.29 10.26 -3.45
N PRO A 26 8.38 11.00 -3.60
CA PRO A 26 8.60 11.80 -4.78
C PRO A 26 8.70 10.90 -6.01
N LEU A 27 7.97 11.29 -7.04
CA LEU A 27 7.91 10.59 -8.33
C LEU A 27 9.14 10.89 -9.15
N SER A 28 9.75 9.86 -9.67
CA SER A 28 10.80 9.99 -10.66
C SER A 28 10.20 10.06 -12.06
N TRP A 29 10.66 11.00 -12.85
CA TRP A 29 10.31 11.19 -14.25
C TRP A 29 11.43 10.65 -15.11
N ALA A 30 11.13 9.67 -15.91
CA ALA A 30 12.08 9.08 -16.82
C ALA A 30 12.00 9.71 -18.20
N GLN A 31 13.15 10.10 -18.69
CA GLN A 31 13.56 10.16 -20.08
C GLN A 31 12.80 11.04 -21.09
N ALA A 32 13.57 11.34 -22.13
CA ALA A 32 13.24 11.89 -23.43
C ALA A 32 12.03 11.28 -24.16
N ASP A 33 11.52 10.16 -23.71
CA ASP A 33 10.35 9.48 -24.26
C ASP A 33 9.12 9.79 -23.40
N PRO A 34 8.05 10.35 -24.01
CA PRO A 34 6.76 10.63 -23.35
C PRO A 34 6.20 9.38 -22.67
N ALA A 35 6.43 8.20 -23.23
CA ALA A 35 5.96 6.95 -22.70
C ALA A 35 6.61 6.58 -21.36
N ALA A 36 7.86 6.95 -21.14
CA ALA A 36 8.54 6.71 -19.88
C ALA A 36 8.08 7.65 -18.76
N ALA A 37 7.72 8.90 -19.08
CA ALA A 37 7.08 9.83 -18.16
C ALA A 37 5.71 9.28 -17.70
N GLN A 38 4.94 8.73 -18.63
CA GLN A 38 3.64 8.12 -18.37
C GLN A 38 3.71 6.98 -17.34
N LYS A 39 4.71 6.10 -17.43
CA LYS A 39 4.87 4.96 -16.51
C LYS A 39 4.96 5.37 -15.04
N ASN A 40 5.72 6.40 -14.72
CA ASN A 40 5.90 6.85 -13.35
C ASN A 40 4.59 7.43 -12.78
N LEU A 41 3.80 8.09 -13.62
CA LEU A 41 2.48 8.61 -13.25
C LEU A 41 1.44 7.50 -13.05
N GLU A 42 1.53 6.44 -13.84
CA GLU A 42 0.66 5.28 -13.64
C GLU A 42 0.93 4.59 -12.31
N GLN A 43 2.18 4.53 -11.88
CA GLN A 43 2.53 4.03 -10.54
C GLN A 43 1.90 4.89 -9.45
N LEU A 44 1.91 6.22 -9.58
CA LEU A 44 1.19 7.10 -8.66
C LEU A 44 -0.31 6.89 -8.74
N GLY A 45 -0.89 6.88 -9.93
CA GLY A 45 -2.31 6.64 -10.12
C GLY A 45 -2.74 5.29 -9.54
N ALA A 46 -1.89 4.24 -9.62
CA ALA A 46 -2.13 2.95 -8.99
C ALA A 46 -2.11 3.06 -7.46
N GLN A 47 -1.16 3.78 -6.88
CA GLN A 47 -1.08 4.01 -5.43
C GLN A 47 -2.28 4.81 -4.91
N LEU A 48 -2.71 5.85 -5.63
CA LEU A 48 -3.89 6.66 -5.28
C LEU A 48 -5.20 5.87 -5.36
N ARG A 49 -5.29 4.91 -6.27
CA ARG A 49 -6.46 4.03 -6.42
C ARG A 49 -6.50 2.89 -5.42
N GLU A 50 -5.36 2.57 -4.82
CA GLU A 50 -5.32 1.45 -3.91
C GLU A 50 -6.10 1.75 -2.63
N ARG A 51 -7.20 1.03 -2.45
CA ARG A 51 -8.00 1.12 -1.23
C ARG A 51 -7.25 0.48 -0.08
N VAL A 52 -7.02 1.28 0.96
CA VAL A 52 -6.75 0.75 2.28
C VAL A 52 -8.08 0.22 2.84
N LEU A 53 -8.19 -1.09 3.00
CA LEU A 53 -9.34 -1.67 3.67
C LEU A 53 -9.33 -1.22 5.14
N PRO A 54 -10.45 -0.71 5.66
CA PRO A 54 -10.52 -0.39 7.08
C PRO A 54 -10.26 -1.66 7.90
N LYS A 55 -9.60 -1.50 9.05
CA LYS A 55 -9.44 -2.61 10.00
C LYS A 55 -10.83 -3.09 10.41
N PRO A 56 -11.14 -4.40 10.35
CA PRO A 56 -12.40 -4.92 10.86
C PRO A 56 -12.56 -4.53 12.32
N VAL A 57 -13.71 -3.95 12.65
CA VAL A 57 -14.02 -3.57 14.02
C VAL A 57 -14.71 -4.75 14.67
N VAL A 58 -14.09 -5.34 15.68
CA VAL A 58 -14.62 -6.46 16.45
C VAL A 58 -14.75 -6.02 17.91
N TYR A 59 -15.97 -5.91 18.38
CA TYR A 59 -16.26 -5.64 19.79
C TYR A 59 -16.53 -6.94 20.54
N VAL A 60 -15.98 -7.06 21.74
CA VAL A 60 -16.18 -8.21 22.61
C VAL A 60 -16.86 -7.75 23.90
N ASP A 61 -18.03 -8.29 24.14
CA ASP A 61 -18.75 -8.11 25.41
C ASP A 61 -18.56 -9.37 26.27
N THR A 62 -17.79 -9.24 27.34
CA THR A 62 -17.29 -10.35 28.16
C THR A 62 -18.14 -10.69 29.37
N LEU A 63 -19.32 -10.09 29.55
CA LEU A 63 -20.23 -10.37 30.69
C LEU A 63 -19.60 -10.29 32.10
N GLY A 64 -18.58 -9.46 32.29
CA GLY A 64 -17.97 -9.30 33.60
C GLY A 64 -17.24 -10.53 34.15
N LEU A 65 -16.64 -11.34 33.28
CA LEU A 65 -15.79 -12.49 33.64
C LEU A 65 -14.48 -12.09 34.31
N GLU A 66 -14.24 -10.81 34.44
CA GLU A 66 -13.02 -10.23 35.01
C GLU A 66 -13.09 -10.20 36.53
N ALA A 67 -11.97 -10.49 37.20
CA ALA A 67 -11.85 -10.27 38.62
C ALA A 67 -11.88 -8.76 38.92
N ASN A 68 -12.84 -8.33 39.72
CA ASN A 68 -12.95 -6.95 40.16
C ASN A 68 -12.21 -6.66 41.47
N THR A 69 -11.54 -7.67 42.04
CA THR A 69 -10.82 -7.60 43.32
C THR A 69 -9.32 -7.58 43.06
N PRO A 70 -8.58 -6.58 43.56
CA PRO A 70 -7.13 -6.57 43.42
C PRO A 70 -6.50 -7.71 44.22
N VAL A 71 -5.36 -8.21 43.77
CA VAL A 71 -4.55 -9.22 44.46
C VAL A 71 -3.54 -8.49 45.33
N ALA A 72 -3.63 -8.64 46.66
CA ALA A 72 -2.73 -7.95 47.58
C ALA A 72 -1.30 -8.53 47.54
N HIS A 73 -1.19 -9.87 47.44
CA HIS A 73 0.08 -10.56 47.30
C HIS A 73 -0.11 -11.86 46.50
N LEU A 74 0.33 -11.86 45.26
CA LEU A 74 0.18 -13.00 44.34
C LEU A 74 1.27 -14.06 44.65
N VAL A 75 0.87 -15.20 45.18
CA VAL A 75 1.81 -16.29 45.52
C VAL A 75 1.83 -17.40 44.44
N ALA A 76 0.71 -17.57 43.72
CA ALA A 76 0.61 -18.60 42.69
C ALA A 76 -0.40 -18.21 41.61
N VAL A 77 -0.23 -18.75 40.40
CA VAL A 77 -1.19 -18.70 39.32
C VAL A 77 -1.52 -20.12 38.88
N GLN A 78 -2.80 -20.46 38.87
CA GLN A 78 -3.28 -21.76 38.39
C GLN A 78 -4.05 -21.58 37.10
N VAL A 79 -3.56 -22.15 36.00
CA VAL A 79 -4.17 -22.06 34.69
C VAL A 79 -4.90 -23.35 34.34
N LYS A 80 -6.22 -23.27 34.13
CA LYS A 80 -7.04 -24.37 33.57
C LYS A 80 -7.32 -24.04 32.11
N SER A 81 -6.50 -24.59 31.22
CA SER A 81 -6.62 -24.32 29.77
C SER A 81 -6.12 -25.48 28.94
N ALA A 82 -6.86 -25.82 27.89
CA ALA A 82 -6.39 -26.69 26.81
C ALA A 82 -5.51 -25.93 25.80
N VAL A 83 -5.58 -24.59 25.78
CA VAL A 83 -4.91 -23.72 24.80
C VAL A 83 -4.17 -22.59 25.52
N LEU A 84 -3.05 -22.17 24.97
CA LEU A 84 -2.24 -21.04 25.46
C LEU A 84 -1.76 -21.12 26.93
N SER A 85 -1.83 -22.26 27.60
CA SER A 85 -1.42 -22.38 29.02
C SER A 85 0.00 -21.86 29.27
N ARG A 86 0.98 -22.32 28.48
CA ARG A 86 2.39 -21.86 28.60
C ARG A 86 2.56 -20.37 28.34
N THR A 87 1.73 -19.78 27.48
CA THR A 87 1.77 -18.37 27.16
C THR A 87 1.21 -17.53 28.31
N ILE A 88 0.14 -18.02 28.94
CA ILE A 88 -0.43 -17.42 30.16
C ILE A 88 0.55 -17.52 31.34
N ASP A 89 1.16 -18.69 31.55
CA ASP A 89 2.16 -18.87 32.59
C ASP A 89 3.31 -17.89 32.46
N ARG A 90 3.84 -17.72 31.23
CA ARG A 90 4.91 -16.77 30.94
C ARG A 90 4.49 -15.31 31.18
N TYR A 91 3.25 -14.94 30.87
CA TYR A 91 2.73 -13.60 31.15
C TYR A 91 2.75 -13.28 32.64
N TRP A 92 2.40 -14.29 33.50
CA TRP A 92 2.29 -14.09 34.93
C TRP A 92 3.58 -14.39 35.73
N GLN A 93 4.54 -15.11 35.16
CA GLN A 93 5.78 -15.54 35.84
C GLN A 93 6.54 -14.38 36.50
N GLY A 94 6.65 -13.22 35.85
CA GLY A 94 7.32 -12.02 36.37
C GLY A 94 6.48 -11.20 37.36
N ARG A 95 5.26 -11.67 37.70
CA ARG A 95 4.30 -10.94 38.55
C ARG A 95 4.03 -11.68 39.87
N ILE A 96 4.53 -12.89 40.02
CA ILE A 96 4.46 -13.65 41.28
C ILE A 96 5.33 -12.98 42.33
N GLY A 97 4.85 -12.90 43.56
CA GLY A 97 5.53 -12.28 44.71
C GLY A 97 5.19 -10.80 44.92
N ARG A 98 4.27 -10.22 44.14
CA ARG A 98 3.86 -8.82 44.30
C ARG A 98 2.34 -8.63 44.25
N ALA A 99 1.89 -7.42 44.56
CA ALA A 99 0.50 -7.02 44.35
C ALA A 99 0.16 -6.90 42.87
N VAL A 100 -1.09 -7.19 42.52
CA VAL A 100 -1.65 -7.01 41.16
C VAL A 100 -2.92 -6.18 41.25
N SER A 101 -2.94 -5.09 40.49
CA SER A 101 -4.08 -4.18 40.44
C SER A 101 -5.22 -4.71 39.59
N VAL A 102 -6.42 -4.18 39.75
CA VAL A 102 -7.56 -4.47 38.88
C VAL A 102 -7.27 -4.08 37.43
N ASP A 103 -6.54 -2.99 37.22
CA ASP A 103 -6.18 -2.54 35.85
C ASP A 103 -5.19 -3.50 35.17
N GLU A 104 -4.27 -4.11 35.95
CA GLU A 104 -3.39 -5.19 35.42
C GLU A 104 -4.18 -6.45 35.05
N LEU A 105 -5.22 -6.80 35.83
CA LEU A 105 -6.12 -7.91 35.49
C LEU A 105 -6.89 -7.61 34.19
N ARG A 106 -7.42 -6.39 34.05
CA ARG A 106 -8.08 -5.96 32.79
C ARG A 106 -7.13 -5.96 31.60
N ALA A 107 -5.90 -5.47 31.80
CA ALA A 107 -4.87 -5.51 30.76
C ALA A 107 -4.54 -6.95 30.33
N PHE A 108 -4.52 -7.90 31.28
CA PHE A 108 -4.36 -9.32 30.96
C PHE A 108 -5.51 -9.85 30.10
N HIS A 109 -6.77 -9.53 30.40
CA HIS A 109 -7.91 -9.96 29.60
C HIS A 109 -7.82 -9.47 28.18
N GLY A 110 -7.52 -8.18 27.97
CA GLY A 110 -7.33 -7.61 26.64
C GLY A 110 -6.18 -8.26 25.86
N TRP A 111 -5.02 -8.41 26.51
CA TRP A 111 -3.86 -9.10 25.93
C TRP A 111 -4.17 -10.56 25.56
N PHE A 112 -4.86 -11.29 26.45
CA PHE A 112 -5.21 -12.68 26.21
C PHE A 112 -6.16 -12.84 25.03
N TYR A 113 -7.18 -11.99 24.95
CA TYR A 113 -8.11 -11.96 23.83
C TYR A 113 -7.38 -11.72 22.50
N GLU A 114 -6.53 -10.68 22.44
CA GLU A 114 -5.75 -10.39 21.24
C GLU A 114 -4.84 -11.56 20.85
N ARG A 115 -4.23 -12.19 21.82
CA ARG A 115 -3.35 -13.34 21.57
C ARG A 115 -4.11 -14.55 21.02
N ALA A 116 -5.27 -14.87 21.59
CA ALA A 116 -6.12 -15.94 21.07
C ALA A 116 -6.61 -15.65 19.64
N ALA A 117 -7.02 -14.41 19.39
CA ALA A 117 -7.44 -13.97 18.06
C ALA A 117 -6.32 -14.06 17.02
N GLN A 118 -5.06 -13.76 17.39
CA GLN A 118 -3.89 -13.94 16.53
C GLN A 118 -3.64 -15.40 16.15
N GLU A 119 -3.98 -16.33 17.05
CA GLU A 119 -3.88 -17.78 16.78
C GLU A 119 -5.13 -18.35 16.08
N GLY A 120 -6.09 -17.50 15.73
CA GLY A 120 -7.23 -17.87 14.89
C GLY A 120 -8.45 -18.35 15.64
N PHE A 121 -8.53 -18.18 16.95
CA PHE A 121 -9.70 -18.63 17.71
C PHE A 121 -10.18 -17.60 18.73
N MET A 122 -11.47 -17.66 19.03
CA MET A 122 -12.07 -16.86 20.09
C MET A 122 -11.90 -17.57 21.42
N ALA A 123 -11.28 -16.90 22.39
CA ALA A 123 -11.25 -17.37 23.77
C ALA A 123 -11.22 -16.20 24.75
N TYR A 124 -11.81 -16.38 25.93
CA TYR A 124 -11.65 -15.46 27.04
C TYR A 124 -11.18 -16.18 28.29
N ALA A 125 -10.52 -15.43 29.15
CA ALA A 125 -10.12 -15.91 30.45
C ALA A 125 -11.18 -15.49 31.49
N LYS A 126 -11.62 -16.43 32.33
CA LYS A 126 -12.27 -16.14 33.60
C LYS A 126 -11.21 -16.11 34.68
N THR A 127 -11.13 -15.04 35.44
CA THR A 127 -10.17 -14.90 36.54
C THR A 127 -10.89 -14.87 37.89
N GLU A 128 -10.33 -15.58 38.84
CA GLU A 128 -10.84 -15.66 40.23
C GLU A 128 -9.68 -15.59 41.21
N VAL A 129 -9.79 -14.75 42.22
CA VAL A 129 -8.80 -14.59 43.29
C VAL A 129 -9.21 -15.45 44.49
N VAL A 130 -8.34 -16.35 44.89
CA VAL A 130 -8.57 -17.27 46.03
C VAL A 130 -7.51 -17.07 47.09
N LYS A 131 -7.91 -16.90 48.36
CA LYS A 131 -6.97 -16.83 49.48
C LYS A 131 -6.35 -18.21 49.76
N VAL A 132 -5.04 -18.26 49.88
CA VAL A 132 -4.26 -19.45 50.19
C VAL A 132 -3.23 -19.13 51.28
N ASN A 133 -2.58 -20.18 51.83
CA ASN A 133 -1.53 -19.95 52.82
C ASN A 133 -0.38 -19.12 52.24
N GLY A 134 -0.11 -17.97 52.84
CA GLY A 134 0.96 -17.06 52.43
C GLY A 134 0.57 -15.96 51.48
N GLY A 135 -0.71 -15.87 51.05
CA GLY A 135 -1.17 -14.81 50.17
C GLY A 135 -2.42 -15.17 49.36
N GLU A 136 -2.43 -14.80 48.07
CA GLU A 136 -3.55 -15.03 47.17
C GLU A 136 -3.09 -15.75 45.89
N GLN A 137 -3.94 -16.66 45.43
CA GLN A 137 -3.75 -17.39 44.17
C GLN A 137 -4.72 -16.88 43.13
N LEU A 138 -4.23 -16.65 41.93
CA LEU A 138 -5.05 -16.29 40.76
C LEU A 138 -5.38 -17.55 39.96
N ASN A 139 -6.65 -17.96 39.97
CA ASN A 139 -7.17 -19.02 39.12
C ASN A 139 -7.62 -18.44 37.78
N ILE A 140 -7.11 -19.00 36.70
CA ILE A 140 -7.42 -18.58 35.32
C ILE A 140 -8.04 -19.79 34.61
N GLN A 141 -9.30 -19.65 34.22
CA GLN A 141 -10.00 -20.64 33.42
C GLN A 141 -10.20 -20.06 32.01
N VAL A 142 -9.61 -20.71 31.00
CA VAL A 142 -9.83 -20.32 29.58
C VAL A 142 -11.07 -21.02 29.07
N MET A 143 -11.92 -20.21 28.45
CA MET A 143 -13.18 -20.62 27.82
C MET A 143 -13.14 -20.34 26.34
N GLN A 144 -13.52 -21.33 25.53
CA GLN A 144 -13.68 -21.22 24.09
C GLN A 144 -15.18 -21.31 23.75
N PRO A 145 -15.89 -20.20 23.65
CA PRO A 145 -17.32 -20.23 23.42
C PRO A 145 -17.63 -20.73 22.02
N LYS A 146 -18.78 -21.41 21.89
CA LYS A 146 -19.37 -21.80 20.62
C LYS A 146 -20.35 -20.75 20.16
N ILE A 147 -20.53 -20.62 18.86
CA ILE A 147 -21.53 -19.73 18.27
C ILE A 147 -22.92 -20.23 18.67
N ASN A 148 -23.68 -19.40 19.37
CA ASN A 148 -25.09 -19.62 19.66
C ASN A 148 -25.96 -19.19 18.47
N SER A 149 -25.75 -17.97 17.99
CA SER A 149 -26.47 -17.44 16.83
C SER A 149 -25.59 -16.52 15.99
N VAL A 150 -25.91 -16.43 14.68
CA VAL A 150 -25.33 -15.46 13.77
C VAL A 150 -26.45 -14.55 13.31
N ARG A 151 -26.35 -13.25 13.59
CA ARG A 151 -27.32 -12.25 13.20
C ARG A 151 -26.68 -11.17 12.38
N VAL A 152 -27.37 -10.75 11.33
CA VAL A 152 -26.94 -9.64 10.50
C VAL A 152 -27.99 -8.54 10.61
N LEU A 153 -27.57 -7.36 11.06
CA LEU A 153 -28.43 -6.22 11.33
C LEU A 153 -28.10 -5.08 10.36
N ALA A 154 -29.12 -4.41 9.86
CA ALA A 154 -28.99 -3.18 9.12
C ALA A 154 -29.73 -2.07 9.86
N PRO A 155 -29.07 -1.06 10.43
CA PRO A 155 -29.72 0.08 11.08
C PRO A 155 -30.64 0.82 10.09
N GLY A 156 -31.79 1.27 10.57
CA GLY A 156 -32.79 1.94 9.76
C GLY A 156 -33.82 0.97 9.16
N ASN A 157 -34.29 1.23 7.95
CA ASN A 157 -35.27 0.36 7.30
C ASN A 157 -34.61 -0.93 6.78
N ALA A 158 -34.42 -1.90 7.66
CA ALA A 158 -33.70 -3.16 7.42
C ALA A 158 -34.22 -3.94 6.20
N GLN A 159 -35.54 -3.86 5.93
CA GLN A 159 -36.18 -4.57 4.81
C GLN A 159 -35.79 -3.99 3.44
N ALA A 160 -35.28 -2.78 3.39
CA ALA A 160 -34.88 -2.11 2.15
C ALA A 160 -33.39 -2.20 1.81
N ASN A 161 -32.55 -2.88 2.66
CA ASN A 161 -31.13 -3.01 2.36
C ASN A 161 -30.87 -4.18 1.40
N PRO A 162 -30.51 -3.91 0.13
CA PRO A 162 -30.37 -4.96 -0.89
C PRO A 162 -29.18 -5.92 -0.62
N TYR A 163 -28.32 -5.59 0.34
CA TYR A 163 -27.14 -6.39 0.68
C TYR A 163 -27.32 -7.28 1.90
N LEU A 164 -28.41 -7.09 2.67
CA LEU A 164 -28.65 -7.82 3.90
C LEU A 164 -28.66 -9.34 3.68
N GLU A 165 -29.51 -9.80 2.76
CA GLU A 165 -29.62 -11.23 2.43
C GLU A 165 -28.27 -11.81 1.94
N ARG A 166 -27.54 -11.05 1.15
CA ARG A 166 -26.25 -11.49 0.61
C ARG A 166 -25.20 -11.64 1.70
N VAL A 167 -25.15 -10.72 2.66
CA VAL A 167 -24.25 -10.82 3.82
C VAL A 167 -24.71 -11.96 4.73
N GLN A 168 -25.99 -12.13 4.99
CA GLN A 168 -26.54 -13.26 5.76
C GLN A 168 -26.14 -14.60 5.16
N ASN A 169 -26.31 -14.76 3.84
CA ASN A 169 -25.94 -15.99 3.13
C ASN A 169 -24.43 -16.26 3.23
N ARG A 170 -23.59 -15.22 3.07
CA ARG A 170 -22.14 -15.34 3.18
C ARG A 170 -21.69 -15.72 4.60
N MET A 171 -22.25 -15.08 5.62
CA MET A 171 -21.99 -15.42 7.02
C MET A 171 -22.46 -16.84 7.36
N GLY A 172 -23.66 -17.24 6.92
CA GLY A 172 -24.23 -18.57 7.17
C GLY A 172 -23.51 -19.72 6.46
N GLN A 173 -22.74 -19.44 5.40
CA GLN A 173 -21.86 -20.44 4.76
C GLN A 173 -20.64 -20.77 5.61
N VAL A 174 -20.12 -19.79 6.34
CA VAL A 174 -18.86 -19.91 7.11
C VAL A 174 -19.14 -20.20 8.58
N PHE A 175 -20.12 -19.54 9.19
CA PHE A 175 -20.37 -19.60 10.63
C PHE A 175 -21.71 -20.31 10.93
N LYS A 176 -21.65 -21.38 11.73
CA LYS A 176 -22.82 -22.16 12.12
C LYS A 176 -22.93 -22.26 13.65
N ALA A 177 -24.16 -22.29 14.15
CA ALA A 177 -24.39 -22.54 15.58
C ALA A 177 -23.74 -23.86 16.02
N GLY A 178 -23.20 -23.87 17.22
CA GLY A 178 -22.50 -25.01 17.83
C GLY A 178 -21.02 -25.15 17.42
N GLN A 179 -20.52 -24.35 16.48
CA GLN A 179 -19.11 -24.33 16.10
C GLN A 179 -18.32 -23.29 16.91
N SER A 180 -17.05 -23.55 17.13
CA SER A 180 -16.13 -22.52 17.66
C SER A 180 -15.93 -21.43 16.60
N LEU A 181 -15.80 -20.18 17.05
CA LEU A 181 -15.56 -19.06 16.14
C LEU A 181 -14.09 -19.04 15.70
N ASP A 182 -13.88 -19.18 14.40
CA ASP A 182 -12.61 -18.91 13.73
C ASP A 182 -12.53 -17.39 13.46
N THR A 183 -11.63 -16.71 14.17
CA THR A 183 -11.45 -15.24 14.06
C THR A 183 -10.77 -14.84 12.76
N LEU A 184 -9.91 -15.71 12.19
CA LEU A 184 -9.27 -15.44 10.90
C LEU A 184 -10.29 -15.53 9.76
N ALA A 185 -11.17 -16.54 9.81
CA ALA A 185 -12.28 -16.65 8.86
C ALA A 185 -13.26 -15.47 8.99
N LEU A 186 -13.52 -14.97 10.21
CA LEU A 186 -14.36 -13.79 10.43
C LEU A 186 -13.74 -12.55 9.74
N ASP A 187 -12.48 -12.26 10.00
CA ASP A 187 -11.79 -11.14 9.39
C ASP A 187 -11.79 -11.23 7.85
N GLN A 188 -11.56 -12.42 7.30
CA GLN A 188 -11.59 -12.66 5.85
C GLN A 188 -12.98 -12.38 5.24
N VAL A 189 -14.03 -12.85 5.89
CA VAL A 189 -15.41 -12.62 5.39
C VAL A 189 -15.78 -11.15 5.48
N LEU A 190 -15.45 -10.46 6.58
CA LEU A 190 -15.68 -9.04 6.75
C LEU A 190 -14.93 -8.21 5.68
N ASP A 191 -13.65 -8.52 5.48
CA ASP A 191 -12.82 -7.85 4.48
C ASP A 191 -13.35 -8.01 3.06
N SER A 192 -13.64 -9.26 2.66
CA SER A 192 -14.14 -9.51 1.31
C SER A 192 -15.48 -8.84 1.06
N ALA A 193 -16.38 -8.87 2.05
CA ALA A 193 -17.67 -8.21 1.92
C ALA A 193 -17.55 -6.67 1.90
N SER A 194 -16.66 -6.08 2.69
CA SER A 194 -16.40 -4.64 2.66
C SER A 194 -15.71 -4.18 1.37
N TYR A 195 -14.95 -5.06 0.71
CA TYR A 195 -14.30 -4.74 -0.56
C TYR A 195 -15.28 -4.75 -1.74
N ASP A 196 -16.17 -5.74 -1.82
CA ASP A 196 -17.01 -5.98 -2.98
C ASP A 196 -18.45 -5.45 -2.84
N LEU A 197 -18.84 -4.93 -1.67
CA LEU A 197 -20.15 -4.34 -1.44
C LEU A 197 -20.05 -2.88 -0.96
N PRO A 198 -21.07 -2.01 -1.23
CA PRO A 198 -21.08 -0.61 -0.79
C PRO A 198 -21.47 -0.46 0.69
N ILE A 199 -20.89 -1.29 1.54
CA ILE A 199 -21.19 -1.37 2.96
C ILE A 199 -19.89 -1.44 3.76
N GLU A 200 -19.98 -1.02 5.01
CA GLU A 200 -19.03 -1.32 6.05
C GLU A 200 -19.64 -2.36 6.98
N LEU A 201 -18.84 -3.27 7.46
CA LEU A 201 -19.25 -4.33 8.35
C LEU A 201 -18.54 -4.19 9.69
N GLU A 202 -19.33 -4.26 10.75
CA GLU A 202 -18.86 -4.29 12.12
C GLU A 202 -19.32 -5.60 12.75
N ALA A 203 -18.41 -6.30 13.42
CA ALA A 203 -18.74 -7.50 14.15
C ALA A 203 -18.78 -7.24 15.65
N THR A 204 -19.84 -7.63 16.32
CA THR A 204 -19.95 -7.65 17.77
C THR A 204 -20.04 -9.08 18.24
N LEU A 205 -19.10 -9.50 19.09
CA LEU A 205 -19.11 -10.81 19.76
C LEU A 205 -19.71 -10.63 21.14
N ARG A 206 -20.93 -11.10 21.32
CA ARG A 206 -21.66 -10.96 22.57
C ARG A 206 -21.73 -12.30 23.30
N ALA A 207 -21.10 -12.41 24.46
CA ALA A 207 -21.25 -13.57 25.31
C ALA A 207 -22.69 -13.65 25.84
N VAL A 208 -23.36 -14.78 25.65
CA VAL A 208 -24.69 -15.08 26.20
C VAL A 208 -24.66 -16.14 27.30
N GLY A 209 -23.46 -16.60 27.61
CA GLY A 209 -23.16 -17.56 28.67
C GLY A 209 -21.68 -17.94 28.65
N PRO A 210 -21.21 -18.77 29.63
CA PRO A 210 -19.79 -19.11 29.73
C PRO A 210 -19.22 -19.81 28.49
N GLU A 211 -20.05 -20.53 27.76
CA GLU A 211 -19.64 -21.37 26.62
C GLU A 211 -20.35 -20.97 25.30
N LEU A 212 -21.11 -19.89 25.30
CA LEU A 212 -21.91 -19.48 24.14
C LEU A 212 -21.70 -17.99 23.82
N LEU A 213 -21.59 -17.67 22.55
CA LEU A 213 -21.55 -16.30 22.02
C LEU A 213 -22.54 -16.10 20.87
N ASP A 214 -23.11 -14.92 20.79
CA ASP A 214 -23.80 -14.44 19.60
C ASP A 214 -22.83 -13.64 18.73
N LEU A 215 -22.78 -13.96 17.44
CA LEU A 215 -22.08 -13.18 16.43
C LEU A 215 -23.08 -12.24 15.78
N VAL A 216 -22.96 -10.94 16.05
CA VAL A 216 -23.81 -9.90 15.49
C VAL A 216 -23.01 -9.08 14.49
N ILE A 217 -23.43 -9.09 13.23
CA ILE A 217 -22.82 -8.29 12.16
C ILE A 217 -23.73 -7.11 11.88
N THR A 218 -23.22 -5.90 12.03
CA THR A 218 -23.95 -4.67 11.72
C THR A 218 -23.50 -4.14 10.37
N LEU A 219 -24.45 -3.97 9.45
CA LEU A 219 -24.20 -3.33 8.16
C LEU A 219 -24.43 -1.83 8.28
N THR A 220 -23.42 -1.04 7.96
CA THR A 220 -23.59 0.38 7.73
C THR A 220 -23.38 0.68 6.25
N PRO A 221 -24.18 1.57 5.61
CA PRO A 221 -23.79 2.07 4.29
C PRO A 221 -22.36 2.59 4.37
N ALA A 222 -21.54 2.28 3.40
CA ALA A 222 -20.22 2.91 3.29
C ALA A 222 -20.45 4.41 3.04
N ILE A 223 -20.57 5.17 4.10
CA ILE A 223 -20.69 6.62 4.04
C ILE A 223 -19.28 7.13 3.83
N ALA A 224 -19.03 7.75 2.67
CA ALA A 224 -18.02 8.79 2.64
C ALA A 224 -18.34 9.73 3.83
N MET A 225 -17.36 10.13 4.60
CA MET A 225 -17.58 11.04 5.73
C MET A 225 -18.57 12.13 5.32
N PRO A 226 -19.58 12.47 6.14
CA PRO A 226 -20.54 13.51 5.78
C PRO A 226 -19.78 14.77 5.37
N GLY A 227 -19.86 15.13 4.08
CA GLY A 227 -19.20 16.30 3.50
C GLY A 227 -17.93 16.07 2.69
N GLN A 228 -17.32 14.88 2.69
CA GLN A 228 -16.10 14.61 1.90
C GLN A 228 -16.35 13.56 0.80
N THR A 229 -16.89 14.02 -0.32
CA THR A 229 -17.03 13.22 -1.54
C THR A 229 -15.78 13.30 -2.44
N SER A 230 -14.84 14.19 -2.13
CA SER A 230 -13.63 14.41 -2.91
C SER A 230 -12.41 14.57 -2.01
N SER A 231 -11.29 14.13 -2.48
CA SER A 231 -9.96 14.38 -1.90
C SER A 231 -8.99 14.71 -3.03
N GLY A 232 -8.01 15.55 -2.75
CA GLY A 232 -7.07 15.94 -3.77
C GLY A 232 -5.71 16.34 -3.22
N VAL A 233 -4.76 16.46 -4.14
CA VAL A 233 -3.44 16.98 -3.87
C VAL A 233 -2.99 17.88 -5.02
N VAL A 234 -2.33 18.96 -4.66
CA VAL A 234 -1.54 19.76 -5.60
C VAL A 234 -0.11 19.76 -5.09
N GLN A 235 0.84 19.45 -5.94
CA GLN A 235 2.26 19.37 -5.62
C GLN A 235 3.10 20.15 -6.60
N VAL A 236 4.09 20.88 -6.09
CA VAL A 236 5.19 21.46 -6.85
C VAL A 236 6.48 20.79 -6.45
N ASN A 237 7.30 20.44 -7.41
CA ASN A 237 8.60 19.81 -7.17
C ASN A 237 9.63 20.19 -8.24
N ASN A 238 10.90 19.85 -8.01
CA ASN A 238 12.01 20.04 -8.95
C ASN A 238 12.59 18.72 -9.47
N HIS A 239 11.75 17.69 -9.63
CA HIS A 239 12.18 16.35 -10.03
C HIS A 239 12.28 16.15 -11.53
N GLY A 240 11.88 17.13 -12.33
CA GLY A 240 11.93 17.09 -13.78
C GLY A 240 13.36 17.06 -14.33
N LEU A 241 13.47 16.72 -15.60
CA LEU A 241 14.70 16.75 -16.36
C LEU A 241 14.93 18.16 -16.93
N ARG A 242 16.19 18.58 -17.06
CA ARG A 242 16.52 19.87 -17.69
C ARG A 242 15.96 19.97 -19.09
N GLN A 243 15.98 18.88 -19.84
CA GLN A 243 15.47 18.82 -21.21
C GLN A 243 13.98 19.10 -21.31
N TYR A 244 13.19 18.83 -20.27
CA TYR A 244 11.71 18.93 -20.29
C TYR A 244 11.15 19.87 -19.21
N GLY A 245 12.00 20.62 -18.53
CA GLY A 245 11.63 21.49 -17.41
C GLY A 245 11.78 20.79 -16.06
N GLN A 246 12.64 21.36 -15.20
CA GLN A 246 12.92 20.78 -13.87
C GLN A 246 11.76 20.97 -12.89
N THR A 247 11.09 22.11 -12.97
CA THR A 247 9.94 22.40 -12.10
C THR A 247 8.69 21.74 -12.66
N GLN A 248 8.01 21.01 -11.81
CA GLN A 248 6.81 20.26 -12.16
C GLN A 248 5.65 20.65 -11.23
N LEU A 249 4.49 20.86 -11.82
CA LEU A 249 3.21 20.97 -11.13
C LEU A 249 2.42 19.68 -11.33
N LEU A 250 1.98 19.06 -10.25
CA LEU A 250 1.13 17.87 -10.26
C LEU A 250 -0.17 18.18 -9.52
N ALA A 251 -1.30 17.72 -10.06
CA ALA A 251 -2.60 17.76 -9.40
C ALA A 251 -3.29 16.41 -9.52
N ALA A 252 -3.80 15.91 -8.41
CA ALA A 252 -4.65 14.72 -8.41
C ALA A 252 -5.94 15.01 -7.64
N LEU A 253 -7.05 14.50 -8.16
CA LEU A 253 -8.38 14.64 -7.58
C LEU A 253 -9.07 13.28 -7.64
N THR A 254 -9.65 12.87 -6.52
CA THR A 254 -10.50 11.69 -6.44
C THR A 254 -11.88 12.11 -5.98
N VAL A 255 -12.89 11.74 -6.74
CA VAL A 255 -14.31 12.00 -6.45
C VAL A 255 -15.02 10.67 -6.26
N GLY A 256 -15.48 10.41 -5.04
CA GLY A 256 -16.27 9.24 -4.70
C GLY A 256 -17.75 9.47 -5.00
N MET A 257 -18.41 8.45 -5.51
CA MET A 257 -19.87 8.38 -5.71
C MET A 257 -20.43 7.29 -4.80
N PRO A 258 -20.72 7.59 -3.52
CA PRO A 258 -21.05 6.57 -2.51
C PRO A 258 -22.26 5.71 -2.88
N ALA A 259 -23.29 6.33 -3.46
CA ALA A 259 -24.56 5.64 -3.80
C ALA A 259 -24.37 4.46 -4.76
N VAL A 260 -23.37 4.53 -5.65
CA VAL A 260 -23.05 3.48 -6.63
C VAL A 260 -21.70 2.83 -6.39
N LYS A 261 -21.05 3.19 -5.28
CA LYS A 261 -19.68 2.79 -4.90
C LYS A 261 -18.70 2.81 -6.08
N SER A 262 -18.79 3.85 -6.85
CA SER A 262 -17.85 4.18 -7.93
C SER A 262 -16.98 5.36 -7.54
N GLN A 263 -15.91 5.53 -8.26
CA GLN A 263 -14.91 6.57 -8.01
C GLN A 263 -14.34 7.04 -9.33
N LEU A 264 -14.23 8.36 -9.48
CA LEU A 264 -13.48 9.00 -10.56
C LEU A 264 -12.17 9.55 -9.97
N SER A 265 -11.05 9.17 -10.56
CA SER A 265 -9.75 9.72 -10.21
C SER A 265 -9.16 10.43 -11.43
N LEU A 266 -8.73 11.67 -11.23
CA LEU A 266 -8.09 12.50 -12.23
C LEU A 266 -6.67 12.81 -11.76
N LEU A 267 -5.71 12.75 -12.67
CA LEU A 267 -4.32 13.09 -12.43
C LEU A 267 -3.83 13.94 -13.59
N ALA A 268 -3.21 15.07 -13.30
CA ALA A 268 -2.60 15.94 -14.29
C ALA A 268 -1.21 16.36 -13.83
N GLN A 269 -0.32 16.58 -14.79
CA GLN A 269 0.99 17.17 -14.54
C GLN A 269 1.40 18.06 -15.69
N ALA A 270 2.14 19.10 -15.33
CA ALA A 270 2.76 20.01 -16.28
C ALA A 270 4.18 20.40 -15.85
N SER A 271 5.05 20.61 -16.83
CA SER A 271 6.32 21.32 -16.74
C SER A 271 6.48 22.15 -18.01
N ASP A 272 7.65 22.79 -18.18
CA ASP A 272 7.89 23.61 -19.39
C ASP A 272 7.76 22.80 -20.69
N GLY A 273 8.15 21.53 -20.66
CA GLY A 273 8.17 20.65 -21.83
C GLY A 273 7.35 19.37 -21.70
N VAL A 274 6.57 19.17 -20.64
CA VAL A 274 5.71 17.97 -20.49
C VAL A 274 4.31 18.37 -20.04
N ALA A 275 3.31 17.80 -20.69
CA ALA A 275 1.93 17.79 -20.23
C ALA A 275 1.42 16.35 -20.17
N TYR A 276 0.77 15.97 -19.08
CA TYR A 276 0.20 14.65 -18.86
C TYR A 276 -1.15 14.75 -18.20
N ALA A 277 -2.08 13.92 -18.65
CA ALA A 277 -3.38 13.76 -18.03
C ALA A 277 -3.79 12.28 -17.99
N ARG A 278 -4.47 11.89 -16.92
CA ARG A 278 -5.05 10.57 -16.74
C ARG A 278 -6.42 10.69 -16.07
N ALA A 279 -7.37 9.91 -16.55
CA ALA A 279 -8.68 9.72 -15.93
C ALA A 279 -8.91 8.23 -15.70
N ASP A 280 -9.31 7.86 -14.49
CA ASP A 280 -9.69 6.52 -14.09
C ASP A 280 -11.10 6.53 -13.52
N TYR A 281 -11.96 5.67 -14.01
CA TYR A 281 -13.28 5.44 -13.44
C TYR A 281 -13.40 3.98 -13.02
N GLU A 282 -13.73 3.74 -11.76
CA GLU A 282 -13.91 2.40 -11.21
C GLU A 282 -15.28 2.22 -10.57
N GLY A 283 -15.79 1.01 -10.64
CA GLY A 283 -17.07 0.64 -10.03
C GLY A 283 -17.08 -0.79 -9.53
N LEU A 284 -18.20 -1.18 -8.91
CA LEU A 284 -18.38 -2.54 -8.39
C LEU A 284 -19.04 -3.47 -9.41
N LEU A 285 -18.60 -4.73 -9.39
CA LEU A 285 -19.31 -5.89 -9.94
C LEU A 285 -19.78 -6.79 -8.78
N PRO A 286 -20.88 -6.44 -8.09
CA PRO A 286 -21.26 -7.13 -6.87
C PRO A 286 -21.53 -8.63 -7.10
N ALA A 287 -22.03 -9.01 -8.29
CA ALA A 287 -22.32 -10.41 -8.63
C ALA A 287 -21.06 -11.29 -8.55
N TRP A 288 -19.90 -10.73 -8.83
CA TRP A 288 -18.62 -11.46 -8.89
C TRP A 288 -17.69 -11.14 -7.72
N GLY A 289 -18.07 -10.25 -6.83
CA GLY A 289 -17.21 -9.81 -5.74
C GLY A 289 -15.94 -9.12 -6.24
N SER A 290 -16.07 -8.31 -7.29
CA SER A 290 -14.95 -7.70 -8.01
C SER A 290 -15.22 -6.23 -8.27
N ARG A 291 -14.19 -5.50 -8.60
CA ARG A 291 -14.26 -4.10 -9.08
C ARG A 291 -13.76 -4.06 -10.52
N TRP A 292 -14.44 -3.31 -11.35
CA TRP A 292 -14.00 -3.00 -12.69
C TRP A 292 -13.44 -1.58 -12.76
N SER A 293 -12.58 -1.32 -13.69
CA SER A 293 -12.05 0.01 -13.97
C SER A 293 -11.89 0.25 -15.47
N VAL A 294 -12.01 1.50 -15.86
CA VAL A 294 -11.67 2.01 -17.18
C VAL A 294 -10.72 3.17 -16.98
N PHE A 295 -9.67 3.25 -17.75
CA PHE A 295 -8.79 4.40 -17.70
C PHE A 295 -8.34 4.86 -19.09
N GLY A 296 -7.99 6.13 -19.16
CA GLY A 296 -7.34 6.74 -20.32
C GLY A 296 -6.24 7.68 -19.88
N THR A 297 -5.14 7.69 -20.62
CA THR A 297 -4.03 8.63 -20.43
C THR A 297 -3.67 9.31 -21.74
N HIS A 298 -3.20 10.54 -21.61
CA HIS A 298 -2.55 11.25 -22.70
C HIS A 298 -1.35 12.02 -22.17
N SER A 299 -0.24 11.95 -22.89
CA SER A 299 0.97 12.70 -22.57
C SER A 299 1.56 13.34 -23.82
N ARG A 300 2.08 14.53 -23.66
CA ARG A 300 2.84 15.24 -24.66
C ARG A 300 4.17 15.69 -24.05
N SER A 301 5.24 15.56 -24.81
CA SER A 301 6.55 16.06 -24.41
C SER A 301 7.20 16.85 -25.54
N GLN A 302 7.96 17.87 -25.16
CA GLN A 302 8.71 18.71 -26.09
C GLN A 302 10.03 19.13 -25.41
N SER A 303 11.17 18.91 -26.05
CA SER A 303 12.45 19.40 -25.56
C SER A 303 12.48 20.92 -25.49
N VAL A 304 12.88 21.46 -24.35
CA VAL A 304 13.02 22.91 -24.12
C VAL A 304 14.48 23.39 -24.22
N LEU A 305 15.45 22.45 -24.33
CA LEU A 305 16.85 22.80 -24.50
C LEU A 305 17.19 23.02 -25.96
N GLU A 306 17.78 24.19 -26.26
CA GLU A 306 18.36 24.51 -27.56
C GLU A 306 19.69 23.74 -27.77
N GLY A 307 19.99 23.39 -29.03
CA GLY A 307 21.27 22.79 -29.42
C GLY A 307 21.42 21.29 -29.20
N VAL A 308 20.49 20.63 -28.56
CA VAL A 308 20.35 19.17 -28.54
C VAL A 308 19.42 18.80 -29.69
N ALA A 309 19.52 17.57 -30.24
CA ALA A 309 18.52 17.06 -31.17
C ALA A 309 17.14 17.08 -30.49
N ALA A 310 16.45 18.21 -30.66
CA ALA A 310 15.21 18.49 -29.96
C ALA A 310 14.12 17.54 -30.47
N THR A 311 13.50 16.83 -29.54
CA THR A 311 12.45 15.85 -29.82
C THR A 311 11.11 16.31 -29.26
N GLU A 312 10.05 15.97 -29.94
CA GLU A 312 8.69 16.03 -29.44
C GLU A 312 8.05 14.66 -29.52
N GLY A 313 7.06 14.40 -28.66
CA GLY A 313 6.37 13.12 -28.69
C GLY A 313 5.04 13.19 -27.98
N ASP A 314 4.17 12.30 -28.42
CA ASP A 314 2.83 12.09 -27.87
C ASP A 314 2.65 10.62 -27.51
N ALA A 315 1.92 10.34 -26.43
CA ALA A 315 1.52 8.99 -26.10
C ALA A 315 0.11 8.97 -25.52
N THR A 316 -0.67 7.97 -25.93
CA THR A 316 -2.02 7.73 -25.44
C THR A 316 -2.15 6.26 -25.02
N GLU A 317 -2.82 6.01 -23.91
CA GLU A 317 -3.14 4.67 -23.46
C GLU A 317 -4.58 4.58 -23.00
N LEU A 318 -5.26 3.50 -23.36
CA LEU A 318 -6.59 3.15 -22.91
C LEU A 318 -6.56 1.74 -22.29
N GLY A 319 -7.30 1.54 -21.22
CA GLY A 319 -7.35 0.23 -20.59
C GLY A 319 -8.61 -0.06 -19.79
N LEU A 320 -8.80 -1.37 -19.58
CA LEU A 320 -9.88 -1.96 -18.80
C LEU A 320 -9.27 -2.83 -17.71
N GLY A 321 -9.76 -2.71 -16.49
CA GLY A 321 -9.25 -3.47 -15.35
C GLY A 321 -10.33 -4.23 -14.60
N LEU A 322 -9.91 -5.29 -13.94
CA LEU A 322 -10.68 -6.07 -12.99
C LEU A 322 -9.83 -6.32 -11.75
N SER A 323 -10.34 -6.08 -10.57
CA SER A 323 -9.63 -6.35 -9.32
C SER A 323 -10.52 -7.07 -8.31
N ARG A 324 -9.89 -7.93 -7.48
CA ARG A 324 -10.59 -8.72 -6.48
C ARG A 324 -9.66 -9.05 -5.31
N ILE A 325 -10.24 -9.16 -4.09
CA ILE A 325 -9.59 -9.88 -2.99
C ILE A 325 -9.68 -11.37 -3.29
N LEU A 326 -8.52 -12.02 -3.43
CA LEU A 326 -8.41 -13.46 -3.72
C LEU A 326 -8.50 -14.31 -2.45
N GLY A 327 -8.12 -13.74 -1.31
CA GLY A 327 -8.12 -14.39 -0.01
C GLY A 327 -7.30 -13.58 1.00
N GLY A 328 -7.10 -14.17 2.16
CA GLY A 328 -6.32 -13.55 3.23
C GLY A 328 -6.79 -14.01 4.59
N ASN A 329 -6.18 -13.43 5.60
CA ASN A 329 -6.56 -13.55 6.99
C ASN A 329 -6.38 -12.17 7.66
N ARG A 330 -6.49 -12.13 8.99
CA ARG A 330 -6.36 -10.89 9.76
C ARG A 330 -5.06 -10.12 9.47
N ASP A 331 -3.96 -10.86 9.24
CA ASP A 331 -2.62 -10.29 9.12
C ASP A 331 -2.19 -10.09 7.67
N LEU A 332 -2.82 -10.78 6.71
CA LEU A 332 -2.35 -10.85 5.34
C LEU A 332 -3.52 -10.81 4.35
N VAL A 333 -3.47 -9.93 3.36
CA VAL A 333 -4.48 -9.79 2.31
C VAL A 333 -3.85 -10.00 0.94
N PHE A 334 -4.50 -10.84 0.12
CA PHE A 334 -4.13 -11.10 -1.27
C PHE A 334 -5.10 -10.40 -2.21
N LYS A 335 -4.61 -9.48 -3.04
CA LYS A 335 -5.40 -8.76 -4.05
C LYS A 335 -4.90 -9.11 -5.44
N GLY A 336 -5.79 -9.55 -6.30
CA GLY A 336 -5.50 -9.80 -7.71
C GLY A 336 -6.02 -8.67 -8.58
N HIS A 337 -5.23 -8.29 -9.60
CA HIS A 337 -5.60 -7.33 -10.62
C HIS A 337 -5.33 -7.92 -11.98
N LEU A 338 -6.25 -7.76 -12.90
CA LEU A 338 -6.11 -8.11 -14.31
C LEU A 338 -6.46 -6.87 -15.12
N GLU A 339 -5.63 -6.52 -16.09
CA GLU A 339 -5.81 -5.32 -16.90
C GLU A 339 -5.47 -5.61 -18.36
N LEU A 340 -6.32 -5.14 -19.26
CA LEU A 340 -6.08 -5.06 -20.69
C LEU A 340 -5.78 -3.60 -21.03
N ALA A 341 -4.68 -3.34 -21.73
CA ALA A 341 -4.29 -2.01 -22.14
C ALA A 341 -3.81 -1.97 -23.58
N SER A 342 -4.08 -0.88 -24.26
CA SER A 342 -3.53 -0.55 -25.57
C SER A 342 -2.92 0.83 -25.50
N ARG A 343 -1.67 0.94 -25.91
CA ARG A 343 -0.89 2.18 -25.92
C ARG A 343 -0.35 2.46 -27.29
N GLU A 344 -0.43 3.72 -27.70
CA GLU A 344 0.19 4.26 -28.89
C GLU A 344 1.13 5.39 -28.48
N SER A 345 2.35 5.41 -29.02
CA SER A 345 3.31 6.49 -28.78
C SER A 345 4.10 6.81 -30.02
N GLU A 346 4.33 8.10 -30.25
CA GLU A 346 5.14 8.62 -31.36
C GLU A 346 6.18 9.59 -30.84
N SER A 347 7.36 9.60 -31.48
CA SER A 347 8.36 10.64 -31.27
C SER A 347 8.88 11.15 -32.61
N ARG A 348 9.20 12.44 -32.65
CA ARG A 348 9.65 13.17 -33.87
C ARG A 348 10.78 14.13 -33.52
N LEU A 349 11.62 14.43 -34.52
CA LEU A 349 12.55 15.54 -34.45
C LEU A 349 11.81 16.87 -34.67
N GLN A 350 11.91 17.80 -33.73
CA GLN A 350 11.25 19.11 -33.85
C GLN A 350 11.69 19.90 -35.10
N ALA A 351 13.01 19.87 -35.43
CA ALA A 351 13.58 20.65 -36.51
C ALA A 351 13.08 20.26 -37.91
N THR A 352 12.73 18.97 -38.08
CA THR A 352 12.41 18.42 -39.41
C THR A 352 11.05 17.77 -39.49
N GLY A 353 10.41 17.53 -38.35
CA GLY A 353 9.20 16.71 -38.23
C GLY A 353 9.43 15.22 -38.53
N ALA A 354 10.67 14.81 -38.74
CA ALA A 354 10.99 13.43 -39.07
C ALA A 354 10.61 12.49 -37.89
N GLN A 355 9.83 11.48 -38.20
CA GLN A 355 9.42 10.46 -37.22
C GLN A 355 10.61 9.61 -36.80
N LEU A 356 10.86 9.53 -35.49
CA LEU A 356 11.92 8.73 -34.89
C LEU A 356 11.39 7.36 -34.48
N THR A 357 10.26 7.35 -33.77
CA THR A 357 9.60 6.13 -33.31
C THR A 357 8.09 6.23 -33.48
N SER A 358 7.45 5.08 -33.73
CA SER A 358 6.01 4.90 -33.58
C SER A 358 5.81 3.48 -33.03
N ILE A 359 5.20 3.39 -31.87
CA ILE A 359 5.05 2.15 -31.12
C ILE A 359 3.59 1.98 -30.76
N GLU A 360 3.01 0.90 -31.21
CA GLU A 360 1.75 0.37 -30.70
C GLU A 360 2.08 -0.80 -29.77
N ASP A 361 1.48 -0.85 -28.58
CA ASP A 361 1.72 -1.88 -27.58
C ASP A 361 0.39 -2.33 -26.98
N ARG A 362 0.05 -3.59 -27.17
CA ARG A 362 -1.14 -4.22 -26.57
C ARG A 362 -0.73 -5.17 -25.48
N GLN A 363 -1.29 -5.01 -24.29
CA GLN A 363 -0.86 -5.71 -23.10
C GLN A 363 -2.01 -6.38 -22.37
N LEU A 364 -1.75 -7.59 -21.87
CA LEU A 364 -2.46 -8.22 -20.76
C LEU A 364 -1.55 -8.14 -19.55
N ARG A 365 -1.99 -7.43 -18.50
CA ARG A 365 -1.25 -7.22 -17.26
C ARG A 365 -1.95 -7.96 -16.12
N TRP A 366 -1.22 -8.81 -15.42
CA TRP A 366 -1.68 -9.42 -14.18
C TRP A 366 -0.79 -8.96 -13.04
N ARG A 367 -1.41 -8.65 -11.89
CA ARG A 367 -0.70 -8.21 -10.69
C ARG A 367 -1.30 -8.85 -9.45
N LEU A 368 -0.46 -9.42 -8.62
CA LEU A 368 -0.77 -9.89 -7.28
C LEU A 368 -0.15 -8.95 -6.26
N VAL A 369 -0.95 -8.43 -5.35
CA VAL A 369 -0.51 -7.64 -4.20
C VAL A 369 -0.79 -8.44 -2.94
N VAL A 370 0.22 -8.53 -2.09
CA VAL A 370 0.16 -9.19 -0.77
C VAL A 370 0.60 -8.16 0.26
N ASP A 371 -0.26 -7.84 1.21
CA ASP A 371 0.06 -6.87 2.26
C ASP A 371 -0.47 -7.26 3.63
N ASN A 372 0.27 -6.86 4.68
CA ASN A 372 -0.14 -6.93 6.07
C ASN A 372 -0.03 -5.55 6.76
N GLU A 373 0.06 -4.47 5.99
CA GLU A 373 0.42 -3.13 6.49
C GLU A 373 -0.52 -2.62 7.58
N ARG A 374 -1.80 -3.01 7.58
CA ARG A 374 -2.81 -2.44 8.48
C ARG A 374 -2.80 -3.01 9.89
N LEU A 375 -2.20 -4.18 10.11
CA LEU A 375 -2.32 -4.90 11.39
C LEU A 375 -0.98 -5.29 11.99
N SER A 376 0.09 -5.33 11.22
CA SER A 376 1.39 -5.78 11.66
C SER A 376 2.25 -4.64 12.22
N PRO A 377 2.94 -4.81 13.35
CA PRO A 377 3.99 -3.90 13.78
C PRO A 377 5.19 -3.91 12.82
N HIS A 378 5.29 -4.96 11.98
CA HIS A 378 6.30 -5.12 10.93
C HIS A 378 5.59 -5.21 9.57
N PRO A 379 5.10 -4.07 9.02
CA PRO A 379 4.38 -4.09 7.76
C PRO A 379 5.25 -4.59 6.62
N VAL A 380 4.68 -5.49 5.82
CA VAL A 380 5.26 -6.02 4.59
C VAL A 380 4.23 -5.87 3.48
N ARG A 381 4.67 -5.31 2.37
CA ARG A 381 3.92 -5.28 1.13
C ARG A 381 4.78 -5.87 0.02
N ALA A 382 4.23 -6.86 -0.67
CA ALA A 382 4.86 -7.49 -1.82
C ALA A 382 3.94 -7.42 -3.04
N GLU A 383 4.53 -7.17 -4.20
CA GLU A 383 3.83 -7.15 -5.48
C GLU A 383 4.56 -8.08 -6.46
N LEU A 384 3.81 -8.85 -7.22
CA LEU A 384 4.26 -9.62 -8.37
C LEU A 384 3.44 -9.19 -9.58
N GLY A 385 4.10 -8.77 -10.64
CA GLY A 385 3.50 -8.38 -11.90
C GLY A 385 3.96 -9.28 -13.04
N LEU A 386 3.03 -9.70 -13.87
CA LEU A 386 3.28 -10.39 -15.13
C LEU A 386 2.58 -9.64 -16.26
N VAL A 387 3.29 -9.40 -17.33
CA VAL A 387 2.78 -8.71 -18.52
C VAL A 387 3.06 -9.60 -19.73
N TRP A 388 2.04 -9.80 -20.52
CA TRP A 388 2.15 -10.37 -21.88
C TRP A 388 1.76 -9.25 -22.84
N GLY A 389 2.73 -8.84 -23.64
CA GLY A 389 2.56 -7.73 -24.58
C GLY A 389 2.90 -8.12 -26.01
N GLN A 390 2.44 -7.30 -26.93
CA GLN A 390 2.71 -7.45 -28.36
C GLN A 390 2.87 -6.07 -29.00
N TYR A 391 3.94 -5.92 -29.75
CA TYR A 391 4.18 -4.81 -30.68
C TYR A 391 3.76 -5.23 -32.09
N PRO A 392 2.55 -4.82 -32.57
CA PRO A 392 1.99 -5.40 -33.80
C PRO A 392 2.70 -4.96 -35.07
N GLN A 393 3.27 -3.77 -35.13
CA GLN A 393 3.95 -3.26 -36.33
C GLN A 393 5.27 -2.55 -36.03
N PRO A 394 6.37 -2.96 -36.67
CA PRO A 394 7.63 -2.26 -36.53
C PRO A 394 7.73 -1.11 -37.55
N VAL A 395 8.14 0.07 -37.08
CA VAL A 395 8.47 1.21 -37.95
C VAL A 395 9.93 1.20 -38.38
N SER A 396 10.81 0.57 -37.57
CA SER A 396 12.23 0.39 -37.89
C SER A 396 12.82 -0.81 -37.14
N ALA A 397 13.99 -1.31 -37.58
CA ALA A 397 14.70 -2.40 -36.90
C ALA A 397 15.18 -2.04 -35.47
N ALA A 398 15.21 -0.77 -35.12
CA ALA A 398 15.61 -0.28 -33.81
C ALA A 398 14.43 -0.30 -32.79
N VAL A 399 13.19 -0.48 -33.25
CA VAL A 399 12.00 -0.52 -32.42
C VAL A 399 11.70 -1.96 -32.01
N PRO A 400 11.33 -2.25 -30.77
CA PRO A 400 10.92 -3.60 -30.33
C PRO A 400 9.79 -4.17 -31.17
N GLN A 401 9.83 -5.46 -31.44
CA GLN A 401 8.89 -6.15 -32.33
C GLN A 401 8.37 -7.45 -31.73
N GLY A 402 7.14 -7.80 -32.09
CA GLY A 402 6.53 -9.09 -31.77
C GLY A 402 6.08 -9.23 -30.34
N ALA A 403 5.80 -10.45 -29.94
CA ALA A 403 5.31 -10.76 -28.60
C ALA A 403 6.45 -10.76 -27.57
N TYR A 404 6.17 -10.26 -26.39
CA TYR A 404 7.08 -10.28 -25.26
C TYR A 404 6.37 -10.65 -23.96
N SER A 405 7.14 -11.06 -22.98
CA SER A 405 6.69 -11.21 -21.60
C SER A 405 7.62 -10.46 -20.66
N ARG A 406 7.06 -9.93 -19.59
CA ARG A 406 7.77 -9.21 -18.55
C ARG A 406 7.28 -9.66 -17.19
N ALA A 407 8.20 -10.02 -16.31
CA ALA A 407 7.95 -10.28 -14.91
C ALA A 407 8.56 -9.16 -14.07
N SER A 408 7.84 -8.69 -13.06
CA SER A 408 8.31 -7.67 -12.12
C SER A 408 7.92 -8.04 -10.70
N PHE A 409 8.74 -7.62 -9.74
CA PHE A 409 8.42 -7.75 -8.33
C PHE A 409 8.80 -6.47 -7.59
N ALA A 410 8.10 -6.22 -6.49
CA ALA A 410 8.44 -5.17 -5.53
C ALA A 410 8.13 -5.68 -4.12
N VAL A 411 9.01 -5.40 -3.18
CA VAL A 411 8.83 -5.70 -1.76
C VAL A 411 9.21 -4.47 -0.95
N LYS A 412 8.34 -4.10 -0.02
CA LYS A 412 8.60 -3.07 0.99
C LYS A 412 8.34 -3.66 2.35
N THR A 413 9.25 -3.43 3.28
CA THR A 413 9.10 -3.81 4.69
C THR A 413 9.53 -2.67 5.59
N GLN A 414 8.92 -2.58 6.76
CA GLN A 414 9.26 -1.60 7.77
C GLN A 414 9.29 -2.25 9.15
N THR A 415 10.30 -1.93 9.95
CA THR A 415 10.47 -2.47 11.29
C THR A 415 10.80 -1.35 12.27
N PRO A 416 10.05 -1.17 13.36
CA PRO A 416 10.44 -0.28 14.43
C PRO A 416 11.67 -0.85 15.14
N LEU A 417 12.68 -0.01 15.38
CA LEU A 417 13.93 -0.39 16.06
C LEU A 417 13.92 -0.04 17.55
N ASN A 418 12.93 0.72 18.01
CA ASN A 418 12.75 1.05 19.42
C ASN A 418 11.29 0.87 19.86
N ALA A 419 11.05 0.78 21.17
CA ALA A 419 9.74 0.54 21.74
C ALA A 419 8.73 1.67 21.47
N SER A 420 9.20 2.91 21.29
CA SER A 420 8.34 4.06 20.94
C SER A 420 7.94 4.10 19.46
N GLY A 421 8.55 3.26 18.61
CA GLY A 421 8.34 3.28 17.17
C GLY A 421 8.85 4.56 16.48
N SER A 422 9.62 5.40 17.20
CA SER A 422 10.14 6.67 16.65
C SER A 422 11.34 6.45 15.72
N LEU A 423 12.09 5.35 15.88
CA LEU A 423 13.17 4.93 15.00
C LEU A 423 12.71 3.71 14.19
N LYS A 424 12.75 3.80 12.86
CA LYS A 424 12.25 2.77 11.96
C LYS A 424 13.27 2.46 10.87
N LEU A 425 13.41 1.17 10.57
CA LEU A 425 14.16 0.69 9.43
C LEU A 425 13.19 0.30 8.32
N THR A 426 13.36 0.84 7.12
CA THR A 426 12.57 0.48 5.93
C THR A 426 13.48 -0.12 4.88
N GLY A 427 13.12 -1.30 4.38
CA GLY A 427 13.75 -1.95 3.24
C GLY A 427 12.82 -1.92 2.04
N ARG A 428 13.35 -1.60 0.86
CA ARG A 428 12.65 -1.70 -0.42
C ARG A 428 13.49 -2.48 -1.40
N LEU A 429 12.87 -3.36 -2.15
CA LEU A 429 13.48 -4.13 -3.22
C LEU A 429 12.51 -4.19 -4.39
N ARG A 430 12.97 -3.91 -5.59
CA ARG A 430 12.20 -4.12 -6.81
C ARG A 430 13.07 -4.65 -7.92
N GLY A 431 12.47 -5.40 -8.85
CA GLY A 431 13.18 -5.92 -9.99
C GLY A 431 12.27 -6.22 -11.16
N GLN A 432 12.89 -6.40 -12.31
CA GLN A 432 12.24 -6.71 -13.56
C GLN A 432 13.09 -7.66 -14.39
N TRP A 433 12.42 -8.55 -15.08
CA TRP A 433 12.97 -9.39 -16.14
C TRP A 433 12.04 -9.35 -17.35
N ALA A 434 12.60 -9.31 -18.56
CA ALA A 434 11.87 -9.30 -19.82
C ALA A 434 12.37 -10.42 -20.75
N SER A 435 11.52 -10.96 -21.59
CA SER A 435 11.89 -12.01 -22.55
C SER A 435 12.59 -11.49 -23.79
N ARG A 436 12.49 -10.18 -24.07
CA ARG A 436 13.05 -9.47 -25.25
C ARG A 436 13.32 -8.02 -24.92
N ASN A 437 13.92 -7.30 -25.88
CA ASN A 437 14.07 -5.86 -25.80
C ASN A 437 12.70 -5.18 -25.71
N LEU A 438 12.60 -4.22 -24.81
CA LEU A 438 11.40 -3.45 -24.54
C LEU A 438 11.59 -2.00 -25.02
N ASP A 439 10.48 -1.31 -25.25
CA ASP A 439 10.49 0.12 -25.34
C ASP A 439 10.74 0.77 -23.96
N SER A 440 11.13 2.03 -23.94
CA SER A 440 11.51 2.75 -22.72
C SER A 440 10.40 2.78 -21.64
N TYR A 441 9.13 2.82 -22.06
CA TYR A 441 8.00 2.75 -21.15
C TYR A 441 7.95 1.43 -20.35
N ASN A 442 8.31 0.32 -20.99
CA ASN A 442 8.28 -1.00 -20.38
C ASN A 442 9.57 -1.36 -19.62
N GLN A 443 10.66 -0.62 -19.79
CA GLN A 443 11.93 -0.84 -19.10
C GLN A 443 11.86 -0.47 -17.62
N ILE A 444 12.64 -1.14 -16.76
CA ILE A 444 12.87 -0.69 -15.38
C ILE A 444 13.80 0.52 -15.39
N THR A 445 13.55 1.50 -14.52
CA THR A 445 14.38 2.68 -14.33
C THR A 445 15.04 2.63 -12.96
N LEU A 446 16.37 2.85 -12.88
CA LEU A 446 17.11 2.86 -11.62
C LEU A 446 17.11 4.22 -10.95
N GLY A 447 17.40 5.30 -11.69
CA GLY A 447 17.53 6.64 -11.15
C GLY A 447 16.21 7.27 -10.76
N GLY A 448 16.30 8.46 -10.18
CA GLY A 448 15.16 9.27 -9.75
C GLY A 448 14.81 9.07 -8.28
N ILE A 449 13.85 9.84 -7.84
CA ILE A 449 13.48 9.98 -6.44
C ILE A 449 12.82 8.71 -5.87
N ASN A 450 12.23 7.84 -6.70
CA ASN A 450 11.75 6.50 -6.35
C ASN A 450 12.78 5.40 -6.64
N GLY A 451 13.98 5.79 -7.05
CA GLY A 451 15.09 4.93 -7.40
C GLY A 451 16.33 5.26 -6.60
N VAL A 452 17.46 5.33 -7.28
CA VAL A 452 18.71 5.86 -6.73
C VAL A 452 18.61 7.38 -6.76
N ARG A 453 18.27 7.99 -5.62
CA ARG A 453 17.85 9.40 -5.47
C ARG A 453 18.95 10.42 -5.84
N ALA A 454 20.19 9.98 -5.94
CA ALA A 454 21.32 10.80 -6.36
C ALA A 454 21.36 11.06 -7.88
N TYR A 455 20.57 10.33 -8.65
CA TYR A 455 20.51 10.39 -10.11
C TYR A 455 19.12 10.84 -10.59
N THR A 456 19.04 11.24 -11.86
CA THR A 456 17.75 11.57 -12.47
C THR A 456 17.01 10.32 -12.93
N SER A 457 15.76 10.46 -13.23
CA SER A 457 14.96 9.39 -13.82
C SER A 457 15.36 9.02 -15.25
N ALA A 458 16.18 9.84 -15.93
CA ALA A 458 16.78 9.50 -17.20
C ALA A 458 17.99 8.56 -17.06
N ASP A 459 18.52 8.41 -15.83
CA ASP A 459 19.69 7.58 -15.57
C ASP A 459 19.26 6.14 -15.29
N GLY A 460 19.82 5.21 -16.02
CA GLY A 460 19.71 3.80 -15.71
C GLY A 460 18.37 3.16 -16.06
N SER A 461 18.01 3.04 -17.34
CA SER A 461 16.90 2.19 -17.79
C SER A 461 17.38 0.90 -18.45
N GLY A 462 16.56 -0.16 -18.36
CA GLY A 462 16.87 -1.42 -19.00
C GLY A 462 15.73 -2.44 -18.95
N ASP A 463 15.90 -3.48 -19.75
CA ASP A 463 14.93 -4.57 -19.86
C ASP A 463 14.97 -5.47 -18.63
N HIS A 464 16.16 -5.66 -18.05
CA HIS A 464 16.36 -6.36 -16.79
C HIS A 464 16.99 -5.44 -15.77
N GLY A 465 16.60 -5.58 -14.51
CA GLY A 465 17.24 -4.84 -13.45
C GLY A 465 16.72 -5.14 -12.07
N ALA A 466 17.48 -4.71 -11.09
CA ALA A 466 17.08 -4.74 -9.68
C ALA A 466 17.57 -3.49 -8.97
N LEU A 467 16.78 -3.04 -8.00
CA LEU A 467 17.03 -1.87 -7.17
C LEU A 467 16.70 -2.21 -5.73
N ALA A 468 17.59 -1.86 -4.82
CA ALA A 468 17.39 -1.93 -3.37
C ALA A 468 17.56 -0.56 -2.73
N SER A 469 16.78 -0.29 -1.68
CA SER A 469 16.90 0.90 -0.83
C SER A 469 16.78 0.50 0.63
N LEU A 470 17.65 1.06 1.47
CA LEU A 470 17.63 0.92 2.92
C LEU A 470 17.52 2.30 3.55
N GLU A 471 16.51 2.49 4.41
CA GLU A 471 16.20 3.77 5.01
C GLU A 471 16.10 3.65 6.54
N LEU A 472 16.78 4.52 7.24
CA LEU A 472 16.69 4.68 8.70
C LEU A 472 16.00 6.00 8.99
N THR A 473 14.75 5.93 9.47
CA THR A 473 13.91 7.10 9.74
C THR A 473 13.78 7.33 11.23
N GLN A 474 14.14 8.53 11.68
CA GLN A 474 13.89 9.03 13.02
C GLN A 474 12.75 10.05 12.99
N THR A 475 11.68 9.79 13.71
CA THR A 475 10.63 10.76 13.98
C THR A 475 11.14 11.75 15.02
N LEU A 476 11.23 13.03 14.65
CA LEU A 476 11.71 14.12 15.53
C LEU A 476 10.56 14.75 16.31
N SER A 477 9.38 14.83 15.68
CA SER A 477 8.15 15.32 16.28
C SER A 477 6.94 14.70 15.56
N PRO A 478 5.70 14.89 16.05
CA PRO A 478 4.50 14.41 15.36
C PRO A 478 4.33 14.94 13.92
N VAL A 479 5.06 15.97 13.55
CA VAL A 479 4.97 16.65 12.25
C VAL A 479 6.28 16.65 11.46
N MET A 480 7.35 16.04 11.96
CA MET A 480 8.66 16.09 11.30
C MET A 480 9.47 14.81 11.50
N SER A 481 10.12 14.33 10.45
CA SER A 481 11.04 13.19 10.48
C SER A 481 12.26 13.43 9.61
N ILE A 482 13.37 12.78 9.97
CA ILE A 482 14.60 12.73 9.19
C ILE A 482 14.90 11.27 8.83
N THR A 483 15.33 11.04 7.58
CA THR A 483 15.66 9.72 7.07
C THR A 483 17.07 9.75 6.49
N ALA A 484 17.94 8.87 6.96
CA ALA A 484 19.19 8.55 6.29
C ALA A 484 18.94 7.35 5.36
N PHE A 485 19.49 7.36 4.16
CA PHE A 485 19.25 6.31 3.20
C PHE A 485 20.47 5.92 2.38
N TYR A 486 20.44 4.69 1.88
CA TYR A 486 21.33 4.16 0.86
C TYR A 486 20.49 3.47 -0.22
N ASP A 487 20.75 3.84 -1.49
CA ASP A 487 20.10 3.28 -2.67
C ASP A 487 21.14 2.64 -3.56
N GLY A 488 20.83 1.49 -4.14
CA GLY A 488 21.70 0.83 -5.09
C GLY A 488 20.92 -0.05 -6.07
N GLY A 489 21.35 -0.07 -7.33
CA GLY A 489 20.70 -0.88 -8.34
C GLY A 489 21.61 -1.17 -9.53
N GLN A 490 21.21 -2.18 -10.29
CA GLN A 490 21.88 -2.60 -11.52
C GLN A 490 20.86 -2.88 -12.60
N VAL A 491 21.18 -2.50 -13.83
CA VAL A 491 20.40 -2.85 -15.03
C VAL A 491 21.24 -3.51 -16.09
N GLN A 492 20.57 -4.30 -16.90
CA GLN A 492 20.95 -4.69 -18.24
C GLN A 492 20.07 -3.91 -19.22
N ALA A 493 20.68 -3.04 -20.03
CA ALA A 493 19.96 -2.10 -20.89
C ALA A 493 19.09 -2.82 -21.93
N GLN A 494 19.63 -3.86 -22.57
CA GLN A 494 18.94 -4.66 -23.57
C GLN A 494 19.03 -6.14 -23.21
N ALA A 495 17.90 -6.85 -23.27
CA ALA A 495 17.84 -8.30 -23.08
C ALA A 495 18.67 -9.00 -24.17
N GLU A 496 18.52 -8.52 -25.41
CA GLU A 496 19.25 -8.96 -26.61
C GLU A 496 20.04 -7.75 -27.15
N PRO A 497 21.36 -7.67 -26.90
CA PRO A 497 22.18 -6.53 -27.33
C PRO A 497 22.20 -6.38 -28.84
N LEU A 498 21.79 -5.22 -29.35
CA LEU A 498 21.87 -4.88 -30.79
C LEU A 498 23.31 -4.65 -31.25
N ASN A 499 24.21 -4.27 -30.35
CA ASN A 499 25.61 -4.07 -30.57
C ASN A 499 26.43 -4.75 -29.47
N ALA A 500 27.18 -5.79 -29.82
CA ALA A 500 27.99 -6.56 -28.88
C ALA A 500 29.14 -5.77 -28.21
N SER A 501 29.56 -4.65 -28.83
CA SER A 501 30.63 -3.79 -28.32
C SER A 501 30.15 -2.70 -27.37
N ALA A 502 28.84 -2.53 -27.20
CA ALA A 502 28.27 -1.51 -26.34
C ALA A 502 28.16 -1.99 -24.89
N ILE A 503 28.31 -1.05 -23.95
CA ILE A 503 28.07 -1.30 -22.52
C ILE A 503 26.60 -1.64 -22.34
N ASN A 504 26.30 -2.88 -21.93
CA ASN A 504 24.95 -3.36 -21.74
C ASN A 504 24.56 -3.51 -20.26
N ARG A 505 25.52 -3.38 -19.34
CA ARG A 505 25.25 -3.48 -17.89
C ARG A 505 25.94 -2.35 -17.14
N TYR A 506 25.22 -1.74 -16.22
CA TYR A 506 25.77 -0.73 -15.34
C TYR A 506 24.99 -0.65 -14.02
N ALA A 507 25.61 -0.03 -13.02
CA ALA A 507 25.06 0.10 -11.69
C ALA A 507 25.04 1.57 -11.25
N LEU A 508 24.03 1.93 -10.47
CA LEU A 508 23.91 3.21 -9.80
C LEU A 508 23.90 2.99 -8.29
N GLN A 509 24.59 3.88 -7.55
CA GLN A 509 24.59 3.87 -6.10
C GLN A 509 24.52 5.31 -5.57
N GLY A 510 23.85 5.49 -4.45
CA GLY A 510 23.74 6.79 -3.82
C GLY A 510 23.38 6.70 -2.35
N ALA A 511 23.76 7.70 -1.58
CA ALA A 511 23.37 7.85 -0.19
C ALA A 511 22.97 9.29 0.10
N GLY A 512 22.18 9.49 1.14
CA GLY A 512 21.72 10.83 1.45
C GLY A 512 20.87 10.94 2.69
N LEU A 513 20.32 12.14 2.85
CA LEU A 513 19.42 12.51 3.93
C LEU A 513 18.13 13.10 3.34
N GLN A 514 17.02 12.79 3.98
CA GLN A 514 15.72 13.31 3.61
C GLN A 514 15.03 13.88 4.85
N LEU A 515 14.60 15.12 4.78
CA LEU A 515 13.76 15.77 5.77
C LEU A 515 12.34 15.81 5.26
N GLN A 516 11.39 15.30 6.04
CA GLN A 516 9.97 15.37 5.75
C GLN A 516 9.26 16.09 6.87
N GLY A 517 8.29 16.93 6.50
CA GLY A 517 7.49 17.61 7.46
C GLY A 517 6.12 18.00 6.94
N ARG A 518 5.23 18.38 7.88
CA ARG A 518 3.90 18.90 7.57
C ARG A 518 3.59 20.12 8.39
N TYR A 519 2.87 21.06 7.79
CA TYR A 519 2.31 22.23 8.45
C TYR A 519 0.87 22.41 7.96
N PHE A 520 -0.11 22.10 8.80
CA PHE A 520 -1.52 21.94 8.41
C PHE A 520 -1.66 20.94 7.25
N GLN A 521 -2.26 21.34 6.11
CA GLN A 521 -2.40 20.54 4.89
C GLN A 521 -1.16 20.59 3.97
N LEU A 522 -0.15 21.40 4.30
CA LEU A 522 1.09 21.44 3.53
C LEU A 522 2.05 20.36 3.98
N HIS A 523 2.53 19.56 3.05
CA HIS A 523 3.58 18.57 3.24
C HIS A 523 4.80 18.98 2.44
N TYR A 524 5.97 18.88 3.03
CA TYR A 524 7.22 19.17 2.34
C TYR A 524 8.22 18.03 2.51
N THR A 525 8.99 17.80 1.47
CA THR A 525 10.11 16.83 1.47
C THR A 525 11.32 17.50 0.84
N LEU A 526 12.43 17.52 1.58
CA LEU A 526 13.73 17.97 1.11
C LEU A 526 14.68 16.78 1.15
N THR A 527 15.24 16.41 0.02
CA THR A 527 16.16 15.28 -0.10
C THR A 527 17.50 15.79 -0.64
N TRP A 528 18.58 15.54 0.10
CA TRP A 528 19.95 15.67 -0.38
C TRP A 528 20.53 14.28 -0.60
N ALA A 529 21.07 14.03 -1.78
CA ALA A 529 21.65 12.75 -2.16
C ALA A 529 22.97 12.94 -2.91
N LYS A 530 23.92 12.07 -2.66
CA LYS A 530 25.24 12.04 -3.32
C LYS A 530 25.38 10.74 -4.10
N ALA A 531 25.79 10.86 -5.36
CA ALA A 531 26.13 9.73 -6.22
C ALA A 531 27.43 9.08 -5.74
N LEU A 532 27.42 7.76 -5.63
CA LEU A 532 28.53 6.93 -5.19
C LEU A 532 28.96 5.98 -6.31
N GLY A 533 30.21 5.50 -6.27
CA GLY A 533 30.77 4.57 -7.26
C GLY A 533 31.05 5.21 -8.61
N ASP A 534 31.47 4.39 -9.54
CA ASP A 534 31.75 4.77 -10.93
C ASP A 534 30.49 4.49 -11.77
N TYR A 535 30.00 5.51 -12.44
CA TYR A 535 28.87 5.42 -13.34
C TYR A 535 29.34 5.65 -14.78
N GLU A 536 29.29 4.61 -15.58
CA GLU A 536 29.41 4.72 -17.02
C GLU A 536 28.02 4.76 -17.65
N ALA A 537 27.68 5.90 -18.25
CA ALA A 537 26.43 6.05 -18.95
C ALA A 537 26.43 5.18 -20.20
N TRP A 538 25.36 4.41 -20.42
CA TRP A 538 25.09 3.74 -21.69
C TRP A 538 25.12 4.68 -22.88
N VAL A 539 24.65 5.93 -22.69
CA VAL A 539 24.68 6.98 -23.67
C VAL A 539 25.72 8.03 -23.26
N PRO A 540 26.79 8.24 -24.03
CA PRO A 540 27.86 9.20 -23.71
C PRO A 540 27.41 10.65 -23.52
N SER A 541 26.19 10.99 -23.94
CA SER A 541 25.61 12.33 -23.93
C SER A 541 24.70 12.62 -22.73
N ASN A 542 24.78 11.85 -21.65
CA ASN A 542 23.99 12.17 -20.45
C ASN A 542 24.44 13.49 -19.83
N ILE A 543 23.61 14.52 -19.96
CA ILE A 543 23.86 15.87 -19.45
C ILE A 543 23.36 16.08 -18.01
N GLU A 544 22.69 15.07 -17.42
CA GLU A 544 21.93 15.24 -16.20
C GLU A 544 22.70 14.87 -14.94
N SER A 545 23.50 13.79 -14.97
CA SER A 545 24.13 13.24 -13.78
C SER A 545 25.53 12.68 -14.04
N HIS A 546 26.42 12.86 -13.06
CA HIS A 546 27.78 12.30 -13.04
C HIS A 546 28.08 11.70 -11.66
N ALA A 547 28.94 10.69 -11.61
CA ALA A 547 29.47 10.14 -10.36
C ALA A 547 30.08 11.22 -9.48
N GLY A 548 29.86 11.15 -8.17
CA GLY A 548 30.37 12.12 -7.19
C GLY A 548 29.55 13.40 -7.06
N ASN A 549 28.58 13.66 -7.95
CA ASN A 549 27.71 14.80 -7.85
C ASN A 549 26.69 14.66 -6.72
N SER A 550 26.27 15.78 -6.18
CA SER A 550 25.17 15.87 -5.22
C SER A 550 23.92 16.45 -5.88
N ARG A 551 22.77 15.93 -5.48
CA ARG A 551 21.47 16.39 -5.95
C ARG A 551 20.60 16.81 -4.77
N VAL A 552 19.87 17.91 -4.94
CA VAL A 552 18.86 18.37 -3.98
C VAL A 552 17.50 18.34 -4.65
N ASN A 553 16.61 17.56 -4.08
CA ASN A 553 15.22 17.45 -4.53
C ASN A 553 14.29 18.07 -3.48
N LEU A 554 13.35 18.89 -3.92
CA LEU A 554 12.34 19.52 -3.08
C LEU A 554 10.96 19.20 -3.65
N SER A 555 10.04 18.85 -2.78
CA SER A 555 8.60 18.80 -3.10
C SER A 555 7.78 19.47 -2.02
N VAL A 556 6.74 20.18 -2.41
CA VAL A 556 5.74 20.78 -1.53
C VAL A 556 4.36 20.38 -2.06
N SER A 557 3.55 19.78 -1.20
CA SER A 557 2.21 19.28 -1.54
C SER A 557 1.17 19.91 -0.62
N TYR A 558 0.03 20.27 -1.19
CA TYR A 558 -1.18 20.68 -0.46
C TYR A 558 -2.25 19.61 -0.63
N LEU A 559 -2.75 19.10 0.52
CA LEU A 559 -3.79 18.08 0.57
C LEU A 559 -5.13 18.72 0.96
N PHE A 560 -6.23 18.35 0.29
CA PHE A 560 -7.57 18.90 0.55
C PHE A 560 -8.67 17.87 0.38
#